data_55d55f313be45e67782da9d2eabb83fc
#
_entry.id   55d55f313be45e67782da9d2eabb83fc
#
_cell.length_a   1.000
_cell.length_b   1.000
_cell.length_c   1.000
_cell.angle_alpha   90.00
_cell.angle_beta   90.00
_cell.angle_gamma   90.00
#
_symmetry.space_group_name_H-M   'P 1'
#
loop_
_entity.id
_entity.type
_entity.pdbx_description
1 polymer ?
#
loop_
_entity_poly.entity_id
_entity_poly.type
_entity_poly.pdbx_seq_one_letter_code
_entity_poly.pdbx_strand_id
1 'polypeptide(L)'
;MSEPTKNSLTPVAQKFILHWGEMGTRWGINRTVAQVHALLFLSPQPLPADEISATLAVARSNVSTSLRELQGWRIVRVVHVLGDRRDHFESTKDVWEIFRIVSEERKRREIDPTLSVLAECVREVKSNPQGDAYTRERLESMLKFLTAMTGLFEEIIRMPTVALKGVVKLRGKVITLLGKKAVNS
;
A
#
# COMPACT_ATOMS: atom_id res chain seq x y z
N MET A 1 8.31 40.58 -15.38
CA MET A 1 7.37 39.63 -14.71
C MET A 1 7.45 38.33 -15.45
N SER A 2 8.18 37.35 -14.90
CA SER A 2 8.33 36.03 -15.51
C SER A 2 7.02 35.28 -15.37
N GLU A 3 6.47 34.79 -16.48
CA GLU A 3 5.31 33.89 -16.45
C GLU A 3 5.59 32.72 -15.50
N PRO A 4 4.63 32.29 -14.67
CA PRO A 4 4.82 31.13 -13.85
C PRO A 4 4.95 29.93 -14.78
N THR A 5 6.11 29.30 -14.79
CA THR A 5 6.37 28.04 -15.48
C THR A 5 5.27 27.05 -15.12
N LYS A 6 4.60 26.54 -16.13
CA LYS A 6 3.38 25.70 -16.09
C LYS A 6 3.47 24.44 -15.21
N ASN A 7 4.60 24.23 -14.51
CA ASN A 7 4.95 23.01 -13.76
C ASN A 7 5.60 23.26 -12.38
N SER A 8 5.49 24.46 -11.77
CA SER A 8 6.01 24.65 -10.43
C SER A 8 5.02 24.10 -9.39
N LEU A 9 5.44 23.08 -8.67
CA LEU A 9 4.70 22.56 -7.51
C LEU A 9 4.51 23.65 -6.47
N THR A 10 3.32 23.73 -5.90
CA THR A 10 3.12 24.59 -4.72
C THR A 10 3.99 24.10 -3.55
N PRO A 11 4.39 24.98 -2.62
CA PRO A 11 5.17 24.58 -1.43
C PRO A 11 4.49 23.44 -0.64
N VAL A 12 3.15 23.44 -0.58
CA VAL A 12 2.38 22.38 0.09
C VAL A 12 2.50 21.04 -0.66
N ALA A 13 2.39 21.04 -1.99
CA ALA A 13 2.57 19.84 -2.80
C ALA A 13 3.99 19.29 -2.69
N GLN A 14 5.01 20.15 -2.72
CA GLN A 14 6.40 19.77 -2.50
C GLN A 14 6.60 19.08 -1.14
N LYS A 15 6.11 19.71 -0.07
CA LYS A 15 6.19 19.16 1.29
C LYS A 15 5.54 17.79 1.37
N PHE A 16 4.35 17.63 0.78
CA PHE A 16 3.65 16.34 0.75
C PHE A 16 4.44 15.27 0.00
N ILE A 17 4.92 15.56 -1.22
CA ILE A 17 5.68 14.61 -2.05
C ILE A 17 6.96 14.15 -1.35
N LEU A 18 7.71 15.07 -0.75
CA LEU A 18 8.92 14.75 0.00
C LEU A 18 8.61 13.85 1.20
N HIS A 19 7.62 14.22 2.00
CA HIS A 19 7.21 13.42 3.17
C HIS A 19 6.71 12.04 2.75
N TRP A 20 5.93 11.95 1.67
CA TRP A 20 5.41 10.69 1.16
C TRP A 20 6.55 9.75 0.70
N GLY A 21 7.60 10.30 0.08
CA GLY A 21 8.80 9.57 -0.26
C GLY A 21 9.54 9.01 0.97
N GLU A 22 9.65 9.79 2.03
CA GLU A 22 10.27 9.36 3.30
C GLU A 22 9.46 8.27 3.98
N MET A 23 8.13 8.42 4.02
CA MET A 23 7.24 7.39 4.56
C MET A 23 7.30 6.12 3.73
N GLY A 24 7.33 6.23 2.39
CA GLY A 24 7.51 5.08 1.50
C GLY A 24 8.75 4.27 1.87
N THR A 25 9.88 4.93 2.07
CA THR A 25 11.14 4.27 2.47
C THR A 25 11.00 3.51 3.80
N ARG A 26 10.37 4.12 4.80
CA ARG A 26 10.10 3.46 6.09
C ARG A 26 9.19 2.24 5.96
N TRP A 27 8.37 2.22 4.92
CA TRP A 27 7.45 1.13 4.61
C TRP A 27 8.01 0.13 3.60
N GLY A 28 9.32 0.19 3.30
CA GLY A 28 9.97 -0.72 2.36
C GLY A 28 9.66 -0.45 0.89
N ILE A 29 9.14 0.73 0.56
CA ILE A 29 8.89 1.18 -0.81
C ILE A 29 10.02 2.11 -1.23
N ASN A 30 10.50 1.98 -2.46
CA ASN A 30 11.51 2.89 -2.99
C ASN A 30 11.02 4.35 -2.93
N ARG A 31 11.90 5.26 -2.46
CA ARG A 31 11.57 6.68 -2.30
C ARG A 31 11.03 7.31 -3.58
N THR A 32 11.67 7.02 -4.71
CA THR A 32 11.26 7.59 -6.01
C THR A 32 9.89 7.04 -6.43
N VAL A 33 9.59 5.76 -6.19
CA VAL A 33 8.27 5.16 -6.46
C VAL A 33 7.18 5.90 -5.68
N ALA A 34 7.41 6.14 -4.38
CA ALA A 34 6.47 6.87 -3.55
C ALA A 34 6.30 8.34 -3.99
N GLN A 35 7.38 9.03 -4.38
CA GLN A 35 7.33 10.41 -4.87
C GLN A 35 6.60 10.52 -6.23
N VAL A 36 6.86 9.60 -7.15
CA VAL A 36 6.15 9.54 -8.45
C VAL A 36 4.66 9.33 -8.22
N HIS A 37 4.29 8.38 -7.35
CA HIS A 37 2.88 8.18 -6.98
C HIS A 37 2.26 9.45 -6.38
N ALA A 38 2.91 10.09 -5.40
CA ALA A 38 2.41 11.30 -4.75
C ALA A 38 2.22 12.45 -5.74
N LEU A 39 3.16 12.65 -6.68
CA LEU A 39 3.03 13.64 -7.74
C LEU A 39 1.83 13.36 -8.63
N LEU A 40 1.71 12.13 -9.14
CA LEU A 40 0.58 11.73 -9.98
C LEU A 40 -0.76 11.79 -9.23
N PHE A 41 -0.78 11.48 -7.94
CA PHE A 41 -1.97 11.59 -7.11
C PHE A 41 -2.45 13.04 -6.96
N LEU A 42 -1.53 13.99 -6.78
CA LEU A 42 -1.86 15.42 -6.67
C LEU A 42 -2.10 16.09 -8.04
N SER A 43 -1.61 15.52 -9.11
CA SER A 43 -1.78 16.10 -10.45
C SER A 43 -3.22 16.01 -10.93
N PRO A 44 -3.85 17.12 -11.36
CA PRO A 44 -5.20 17.10 -11.92
C PRO A 44 -5.25 16.50 -13.33
N GLN A 45 -4.10 16.47 -14.03
CA GLN A 45 -3.96 15.94 -15.38
C GLN A 45 -2.93 14.83 -15.41
N PRO A 46 -3.04 13.88 -16.37
CA PRO A 46 -2.00 12.90 -16.62
C PRO A 46 -0.69 13.57 -17.01
N LEU A 47 0.44 13.02 -16.56
CA LEU A 47 1.77 13.56 -16.84
C LEU A 47 2.63 12.56 -17.63
N PRO A 48 3.39 13.01 -18.65
CA PRO A 48 4.37 12.17 -19.31
C PRO A 48 5.64 12.01 -18.45
N ALA A 49 6.41 10.95 -18.69
CA ALA A 49 7.56 10.58 -17.86
C ALA A 49 8.67 11.65 -17.81
N ASP A 50 8.85 12.44 -18.85
CA ASP A 50 9.81 13.54 -18.91
C ASP A 50 9.40 14.70 -17.99
N GLU A 51 8.12 15.04 -17.95
CA GLU A 51 7.60 16.06 -17.03
C GLU A 51 7.69 15.61 -15.58
N ILE A 52 7.40 14.33 -15.28
CA ILE A 52 7.60 13.75 -13.94
C ILE A 52 9.07 13.85 -13.52
N SER A 53 9.99 13.48 -14.45
CA SER A 53 11.44 13.56 -14.24
C SER A 53 11.90 14.98 -13.92
N ALA A 54 11.47 15.94 -14.72
CA ALA A 54 11.79 17.36 -14.53
C ALA A 54 11.22 17.91 -13.20
N THR A 55 9.96 17.60 -12.90
CA THR A 55 9.27 18.09 -11.69
C THR A 55 9.89 17.55 -10.40
N LEU A 56 10.28 16.27 -10.38
CA LEU A 56 10.89 15.63 -9.21
C LEU A 56 12.41 15.79 -9.15
N ALA A 57 13.04 16.33 -10.21
CA ALA A 57 14.50 16.40 -10.37
C ALA A 57 15.19 15.03 -10.20
N VAL A 58 14.60 13.97 -10.75
CA VAL A 58 15.13 12.61 -10.73
C VAL A 58 15.41 12.08 -12.13
N ALA A 59 16.35 11.15 -12.27
CA ALA A 59 16.69 10.57 -13.56
C ALA A 59 15.49 9.88 -14.22
N ARG A 60 15.32 10.04 -15.54
CA ARG A 60 14.24 9.45 -16.33
C ARG A 60 14.18 7.92 -16.20
N SER A 61 15.32 7.26 -16.09
CA SER A 61 15.40 5.81 -15.84
C SER A 61 14.72 5.41 -14.55
N ASN A 62 14.93 6.19 -13.46
CA ASN A 62 14.29 5.95 -12.18
C ASN A 62 12.78 6.18 -12.26
N VAL A 63 12.33 7.21 -12.98
CA VAL A 63 10.90 7.44 -13.23
C VAL A 63 10.29 6.27 -14.00
N SER A 64 10.93 5.83 -15.09
CA SER A 64 10.42 4.70 -15.90
C SER A 64 10.31 3.40 -15.09
N THR A 65 11.28 3.13 -14.21
CA THR A 65 11.24 1.97 -13.32
C THR A 65 10.12 2.11 -12.28
N SER A 66 9.98 3.30 -11.69
CA SER A 66 8.91 3.60 -10.72
C SER A 66 7.51 3.48 -11.33
N LEU A 67 7.34 3.99 -12.55
CA LEU A 67 6.06 3.88 -13.28
C LEU A 67 5.70 2.42 -13.58
N ARG A 68 6.67 1.59 -14.00
CA ARG A 68 6.43 0.15 -14.21
C ARG A 68 6.02 -0.56 -12.91
N GLU A 69 6.66 -0.23 -11.80
CA GLU A 69 6.29 -0.80 -10.50
C GLU A 69 4.86 -0.40 -10.11
N LEU A 70 4.52 0.89 -10.19
CA LEU A 70 3.17 1.41 -9.87
C LEU A 70 2.09 0.88 -10.82
N GLN A 71 2.42 0.63 -12.09
CA GLN A 71 1.54 -0.05 -13.05
C GLN A 71 1.35 -1.53 -12.68
N GLY A 72 2.41 -2.22 -12.27
CA GLY A 72 2.35 -3.58 -11.75
C GLY A 72 1.40 -3.69 -10.55
N TRP A 73 1.36 -2.68 -9.71
CA TRP A 73 0.39 -2.58 -8.60
C TRP A 73 -1.00 -2.10 -9.03
N ARG A 74 -1.20 -1.69 -10.29
CA ARG A 74 -2.44 -1.11 -10.81
C ARG A 74 -2.87 0.20 -10.15
N ILE A 75 -1.95 0.90 -9.49
CA ILE A 75 -2.20 2.24 -8.92
C ILE A 75 -2.09 3.32 -10.01
N VAL A 76 -1.20 3.10 -10.98
CA VAL A 76 -0.97 4.01 -12.11
C VAL A 76 -1.35 3.31 -13.40
N ARG A 77 -1.96 4.06 -14.31
CA ARG A 77 -2.27 3.60 -15.68
C ARG A 77 -1.72 4.55 -16.72
N VAL A 78 -1.50 4.03 -17.93
CA VAL A 78 -1.19 4.82 -19.12
C VAL A 78 -2.50 5.36 -19.67
N VAL A 79 -2.47 6.60 -20.13
CA VAL A 79 -3.53 7.24 -20.90
C VAL A 79 -2.94 7.95 -22.09
N HIS A 80 -3.68 7.99 -23.19
CA HIS A 80 -3.26 8.69 -24.42
C HIS A 80 -3.98 10.03 -24.49
N VAL A 81 -3.21 11.08 -24.79
CA VAL A 81 -3.71 12.45 -24.91
C VAL A 81 -3.74 12.83 -26.38
N LEU A 82 -4.88 13.32 -26.86
CA LEU A 82 -5.04 13.73 -28.26
C LEU A 82 -4.02 14.84 -28.61
N GLY A 83 -3.26 14.63 -29.67
CA GLY A 83 -2.24 15.58 -30.12
C GLY A 83 -0.87 15.39 -29.44
N ASP A 84 -0.71 14.49 -28.50
CA ASP A 84 0.58 14.12 -27.91
C ASP A 84 0.84 12.62 -28.10
N ARG A 85 2.01 12.28 -28.69
CA ARG A 85 2.42 10.88 -28.93
C ARG A 85 3.07 10.21 -27.74
N ARG A 86 3.32 10.95 -26.65
CA ARG A 86 3.93 10.42 -25.44
C ARG A 86 2.91 9.64 -24.63
N ASP A 87 3.38 8.61 -23.95
CA ASP A 87 2.60 7.97 -22.89
C ASP A 87 2.45 8.93 -21.71
N HIS A 88 1.22 9.14 -21.29
CA HIS A 88 0.89 9.90 -20.09
C HIS A 88 0.44 8.94 -18.99
N PHE A 89 0.72 9.31 -17.77
CA PHE A 89 0.46 8.47 -16.60
C PHE A 89 -0.46 9.20 -15.63
N GLU A 90 -1.43 8.50 -15.13
CA GLU A 90 -2.28 9.00 -14.05
C GLU A 90 -2.42 7.96 -12.94
N SER A 91 -2.59 8.43 -11.71
CA SER A 91 -2.88 7.60 -10.54
C SER A 91 -4.37 7.56 -10.28
N THR A 92 -4.89 6.41 -9.77
CA THR A 92 -6.22 6.40 -9.16
C THR A 92 -6.32 7.46 -8.06
N LYS A 93 -7.46 8.13 -7.97
CA LYS A 93 -7.72 9.20 -6.98
C LYS A 93 -8.54 8.70 -5.80
N ASP A 94 -9.08 7.49 -5.88
CA ASP A 94 -9.80 6.89 -4.76
C ASP A 94 -8.81 6.33 -3.73
N VAL A 95 -8.72 7.02 -2.60
CA VAL A 95 -7.84 6.64 -1.48
C VAL A 95 -8.17 5.25 -0.93
N TRP A 96 -9.43 4.83 -0.98
CA TRP A 96 -9.85 3.51 -0.51
C TRP A 96 -9.39 2.40 -1.46
N GLU A 97 -9.40 2.69 -2.76
CA GLU A 97 -8.87 1.78 -3.78
C GLU A 97 -7.35 1.67 -3.64
N ILE A 98 -6.63 2.80 -3.48
CA ILE A 98 -5.19 2.80 -3.20
C ILE A 98 -4.88 1.97 -1.95
N PHE A 99 -5.63 2.17 -0.88
CA PHE A 99 -5.47 1.39 0.36
C PHE A 99 -5.60 -0.11 0.11
N ARG A 100 -6.61 -0.55 -0.62
CA ARG A 100 -6.80 -1.98 -0.97
C ARG A 100 -5.62 -2.53 -1.75
N ILE A 101 -5.25 -1.86 -2.83
CA ILE A 101 -4.16 -2.28 -3.71
C ILE A 101 -2.84 -2.41 -2.92
N VAL A 102 -2.48 -1.38 -2.14
CA VAL A 102 -1.25 -1.39 -1.33
C VAL A 102 -1.29 -2.50 -0.28
N SER A 103 -2.46 -2.71 0.34
CA SER A 103 -2.66 -3.74 1.35
C SER A 103 -2.54 -5.16 0.79
N GLU A 104 -3.14 -5.42 -0.37
CA GLU A 104 -3.03 -6.70 -1.07
C GLU A 104 -1.59 -6.98 -1.52
N GLU A 105 -0.90 -5.96 -2.04
CA GLU A 105 0.51 -6.09 -2.46
C GLU A 105 1.42 -6.41 -1.28
N ARG A 106 1.21 -5.76 -0.12
CA ARG A 106 1.95 -6.07 1.11
C ARG A 106 1.67 -7.48 1.62
N LYS A 107 0.40 -7.88 1.64
CA LYS A 107 0.04 -9.25 2.02
C LYS A 107 0.79 -10.25 1.15
N ARG A 108 0.73 -10.11 -0.15
CA ARG A 108 1.39 -11.00 -1.11
C ARG A 108 2.90 -11.07 -0.95
N ARG A 109 3.56 -9.95 -0.65
CA ARG A 109 5.04 -9.87 -0.58
C ARG A 109 5.61 -10.20 0.79
N GLU A 110 4.88 -9.93 1.86
CA GLU A 110 5.39 -10.00 3.23
C GLU A 110 4.69 -11.09 4.06
N ILE A 111 3.36 -11.16 4.00
CA ILE A 111 2.57 -12.02 4.88
C ILE A 111 2.45 -13.45 4.34
N ASP A 112 2.08 -13.61 3.07
CA ASP A 112 1.86 -14.94 2.48
C ASP A 112 3.13 -15.82 2.52
N PRO A 113 4.34 -15.33 2.17
CA PRO A 113 5.56 -16.10 2.33
C PRO A 113 5.85 -16.47 3.79
N THR A 114 5.62 -15.55 4.73
CA THR A 114 5.81 -15.78 6.17
C THR A 114 4.89 -16.88 6.68
N LEU A 115 3.60 -16.85 6.30
CA LEU A 115 2.64 -17.90 6.65
C LEU A 115 3.04 -19.25 6.07
N SER A 116 3.53 -19.29 4.83
CA SER A 116 3.98 -20.53 4.18
C SER A 116 5.13 -21.19 4.93
N VAL A 117 6.18 -20.41 5.25
CA VAL A 117 7.34 -20.90 6.01
C VAL A 117 6.93 -21.36 7.41
N LEU A 118 6.08 -20.58 8.09
CA LEU A 118 5.61 -20.93 9.44
C LEU A 118 4.78 -22.23 9.44
N ALA A 119 3.92 -22.41 8.44
CA ALA A 119 3.14 -23.64 8.27
C ALA A 119 4.03 -24.85 7.99
N GLU A 120 5.13 -24.67 7.25
CA GLU A 120 6.14 -25.71 7.02
C GLU A 120 6.85 -26.08 8.32
N CYS A 121 7.33 -25.11 9.07
CA CYS A 121 7.95 -25.35 10.38
C CYS A 121 7.01 -26.12 11.33
N VAL A 122 5.73 -25.75 11.38
CA VAL A 122 4.73 -26.45 12.21
C VAL A 122 4.56 -27.91 11.76
N ARG A 123 4.55 -28.19 10.45
CA ARG A 123 4.49 -29.55 9.93
C ARG A 123 5.71 -30.38 10.30
N GLU A 124 6.91 -29.81 10.18
CA GLU A 124 8.17 -30.46 10.52
C GLU A 124 8.25 -30.82 12.00
N VAL A 125 7.90 -29.90 12.90
CA VAL A 125 7.90 -30.15 14.35
C VAL A 125 6.87 -31.21 14.72
N LYS A 126 5.71 -31.25 14.05
CA LYS A 126 4.69 -32.29 14.28
C LYS A 126 5.12 -33.68 13.81
N SER A 127 5.93 -33.77 12.76
CA SER A 127 6.43 -35.05 12.25
C SER A 127 7.55 -35.63 13.11
N ASN A 128 8.13 -34.88 14.06
CA ASN A 128 9.16 -35.34 14.98
C ASN A 128 8.59 -35.58 16.38
N PRO A 129 8.32 -36.86 16.78
CA PRO A 129 7.75 -37.18 18.09
C PRO A 129 8.65 -36.81 19.29
N GLN A 130 9.97 -36.69 19.04
CA GLN A 130 10.97 -36.29 20.06
C GLN A 130 11.27 -34.81 20.03
N GLY A 131 10.55 -34.04 19.21
CA GLY A 131 10.73 -32.59 19.07
C GLY A 131 10.35 -31.84 20.35
N ASP A 132 10.98 -30.67 20.51
CA ASP A 132 10.73 -29.76 21.62
C ASP A 132 9.24 -29.30 21.65
N ALA A 133 8.53 -29.72 22.70
CA ALA A 133 7.12 -29.41 22.91
C ALA A 133 6.90 -27.88 23.03
N TYR A 134 7.84 -27.15 23.61
CA TYR A 134 7.77 -25.71 23.74
C TYR A 134 7.84 -25.01 22.38
N THR A 135 8.82 -25.38 21.55
CA THR A 135 8.94 -24.85 20.18
C THR A 135 7.69 -25.11 19.36
N ARG A 136 7.12 -26.35 19.46
CA ARG A 136 5.87 -26.68 18.78
C ARG A 136 4.73 -25.75 19.20
N GLU A 137 4.51 -25.59 20.50
CA GLU A 137 3.45 -24.75 21.03
C GLU A 137 3.58 -23.29 20.56
N ARG A 138 4.81 -22.74 20.53
CA ARG A 138 5.05 -21.38 20.08
C ARG A 138 4.77 -21.17 18.61
N LEU A 139 5.22 -22.11 17.75
CA LEU A 139 4.99 -22.07 16.31
C LEU A 139 3.51 -22.22 15.96
N GLU A 140 2.81 -23.16 16.60
CA GLU A 140 1.37 -23.32 16.42
C GLU A 140 0.57 -22.09 16.86
N SER A 141 0.91 -21.51 18.00
CA SER A 141 0.28 -20.27 18.50
C SER A 141 0.49 -19.12 17.53
N MET A 142 1.70 -18.95 17.02
CA MET A 142 2.04 -17.90 16.05
C MET A 142 1.28 -18.11 14.73
N LEU A 143 1.27 -19.34 14.20
CA LEU A 143 0.54 -19.67 12.97
C LEU A 143 -0.96 -19.39 13.11
N LYS A 144 -1.56 -19.84 14.22
CA LYS A 144 -2.97 -19.60 14.52
C LYS A 144 -3.29 -18.11 14.57
N PHE A 145 -2.47 -17.33 15.27
CA PHE A 145 -2.64 -15.88 15.39
C PHE A 145 -2.54 -15.20 14.03
N LEU A 146 -1.45 -15.42 13.28
CA LEU A 146 -1.24 -14.78 11.99
C LEU A 146 -2.32 -15.19 10.96
N THR A 147 -2.75 -16.45 10.95
CA THR A 147 -3.84 -16.91 10.08
C THR A 147 -5.15 -16.19 10.40
N ALA A 148 -5.49 -16.08 11.70
CA ALA A 148 -6.72 -15.40 12.11
C ALA A 148 -6.68 -13.90 11.77
N MET A 149 -5.55 -13.23 12.02
CA MET A 149 -5.38 -11.81 11.69
C MET A 149 -5.40 -11.55 10.19
N THR A 150 -4.78 -12.42 9.40
CA THR A 150 -4.80 -12.30 7.94
C THR A 150 -6.20 -12.52 7.38
N GLY A 151 -6.95 -13.50 7.90
CA GLY A 151 -8.34 -13.72 7.51
C GLY A 151 -9.24 -12.52 7.80
N LEU A 152 -9.15 -11.95 9.01
CA LEU A 152 -9.88 -10.74 9.38
C LEU A 152 -9.52 -9.56 8.44
N PHE A 153 -8.24 -9.40 8.14
CA PHE A 153 -7.77 -8.36 7.25
C PHE A 153 -8.32 -8.53 5.82
N GLU A 154 -8.35 -9.75 5.29
CA GLU A 154 -8.94 -10.06 3.98
C GLU A 154 -10.43 -9.73 3.94
N GLU A 155 -11.18 -10.06 4.99
CA GLU A 155 -12.61 -9.73 5.08
C GLU A 155 -12.82 -8.21 5.03
N ILE A 156 -12.01 -7.44 5.77
CA ILE A 156 -12.06 -5.98 5.77
C ILE A 156 -11.76 -5.41 4.37
N ILE A 157 -10.74 -5.93 3.69
CA ILE A 157 -10.36 -5.43 2.36
C ILE A 157 -11.43 -5.77 1.31
N ARG A 158 -12.07 -6.94 1.41
CA ARG A 158 -13.14 -7.36 0.49
C ARG A 158 -14.46 -6.61 0.69
N MET A 159 -14.63 -5.91 1.81
CA MET A 159 -15.84 -5.13 2.04
C MET A 159 -16.04 -4.06 0.94
N PRO A 160 -17.26 -3.85 0.47
CA PRO A 160 -17.57 -2.69 -0.39
C PRO A 160 -17.13 -1.39 0.28
N THR A 161 -16.64 -0.42 -0.49
CA THR A 161 -16.15 0.86 0.05
C THR A 161 -17.18 1.58 0.92
N VAL A 162 -18.47 1.47 0.57
CA VAL A 162 -19.56 2.06 1.37
C VAL A 162 -19.65 1.41 2.75
N ALA A 163 -19.56 0.08 2.81
CA ALA A 163 -19.57 -0.67 4.08
C ALA A 163 -18.34 -0.34 4.93
N LEU A 164 -17.15 -0.30 4.31
CA LEU A 164 -15.91 0.05 5.00
C LEU A 164 -15.95 1.47 5.57
N LYS A 165 -16.44 2.45 4.81
CA LYS A 165 -16.69 3.81 5.29
C LYS A 165 -17.69 3.84 6.45
N GLY A 166 -18.71 2.98 6.39
CA GLY A 166 -19.69 2.80 7.47
C GLY A 166 -19.03 2.28 8.76
N VAL A 167 -18.22 1.23 8.68
CA VAL A 167 -17.47 0.67 9.82
C VAL A 167 -16.57 1.73 10.45
N VAL A 168 -15.81 2.48 9.64
CA VAL A 168 -14.94 3.55 10.14
C VAL A 168 -15.72 4.66 10.85
N LYS A 169 -16.90 5.04 10.33
CA LYS A 169 -17.77 6.03 10.99
C LYS A 169 -18.39 5.51 12.31
N LEU A 170 -18.70 4.22 12.36
CA LEU A 170 -19.32 3.58 13.53
C LEU A 170 -18.30 3.11 14.58
N ARG A 171 -16.98 3.21 14.30
CA ARG A 171 -15.90 2.70 15.16
C ARG A 171 -16.07 3.03 16.66
N GLY A 172 -16.49 4.26 16.98
CA GLY A 172 -16.70 4.69 18.37
C GLY A 172 -17.80 3.90 19.06
N LYS A 173 -18.92 3.63 18.38
CA LYS A 173 -20.04 2.83 18.91
C LYS A 173 -19.67 1.35 19.05
N VAL A 174 -18.94 0.80 18.08
CA VAL A 174 -18.49 -0.60 18.09
C VAL A 174 -17.49 -0.85 19.23
N ILE A 175 -16.51 0.02 19.42
CA ILE A 175 -15.53 -0.08 20.51
C ILE A 175 -16.23 0.00 21.87
N THR A 176 -17.22 0.89 22.04
CA THR A 176 -17.98 1.01 23.28
C THR A 176 -18.82 -0.23 23.56
N LEU A 177 -19.41 -0.86 22.54
CA LEU A 177 -20.19 -2.09 22.67
C LEU A 177 -19.32 -3.30 23.03
N LEU A 178 -18.16 -3.44 22.39
CA LEU A 178 -17.21 -4.52 22.67
C LEU A 178 -16.55 -4.35 24.03
N GLY A 179 -16.16 -3.11 24.41
CA GLY A 179 -15.58 -2.82 25.72
C GLY A 179 -16.53 -3.06 26.87
N LYS A 180 -17.84 -2.78 26.72
CA LYS A 180 -18.84 -3.10 27.76
C LYS A 180 -19.07 -4.61 27.96
N LYS A 181 -18.90 -5.43 26.91
CA LYS A 181 -18.99 -6.90 27.04
C LYS A 181 -17.76 -7.51 27.71
N ALA A 182 -16.57 -6.95 27.52
CA ALA A 182 -15.33 -7.45 28.13
C ALA A 182 -15.20 -7.15 29.64
N VAL A 183 -15.93 -6.16 30.15
CA VAL A 183 -15.91 -5.79 31.57
C VAL A 183 -16.96 -6.59 32.39
N ASN A 184 -17.92 -7.23 31.69
CA ASN A 184 -19.02 -8.01 32.35
C ASN A 184 -18.84 -9.53 32.17
N SER A 185 -17.68 -10.00 31.77
CA SER A 185 -17.25 -11.42 31.73
C SER A 185 -16.04 -11.61 32.62
#